data_46f1cf75fb7de9c75f71671ec168e0aa
#
_entry.id   46f1cf75fb7de9c75f71671ec168e0aa
#
_cell.length_a   1.000
_cell.length_b   1.000
_cell.length_c   1.000
_cell.angle_alpha   90.00
_cell.angle_beta   90.00
_cell.angle_gamma   90.00
#
_symmetry.space_group_name_H-M   'P 1'
#
loop_
_entity.id
_entity.type
_entity.pdbx_description
1 polymer ?
#
loop_
_entity_poly.entity_id
_entity_poly.type
_entity_poly.pdbx_seq_one_letter_code
_entity_poly.pdbx_strand_id
1 'polypeptide(L)'
;GWLAKEEARVLYIIASEVTGPIVEIGAWKGRSTATLGFASRNNPAHPLIYTVDPFTGSKEHRELDPHCNTWDDFRENIESLHMFDIVRPYQMTSKEAYEKHFGAIGMLFIDGSHEYEDVKYDFVHWGSNVVKGGWICMHDYYWSGPNRVAKELVMDNPRYRVPPATWGDLFPIQVVS
;
A
#
# COMPACT_ATOMS: atom_id res chain seq x y z
N GLY A 1 8.01 2.44 12.21
CA GLY A 1 7.07 1.70 11.38
C GLY A 1 7.42 0.23 11.32
N TRP A 2 6.45 -0.59 10.97
CA TRP A 2 6.52 -2.06 11.05
C TRP A 2 7.13 -2.72 9.80
N LEU A 3 7.32 -1.97 8.71
CA LEU A 3 7.95 -2.46 7.48
C LEU A 3 9.41 -2.85 7.73
N ALA A 4 9.78 -4.11 7.51
CA ALA A 4 11.16 -4.60 7.65
C ALA A 4 12.06 -4.07 6.52
N LYS A 5 13.39 -4.14 6.70
CA LYS A 5 14.35 -3.59 5.73
C LYS A 5 14.29 -4.31 4.38
N GLU A 6 14.14 -5.60 4.41
CA GLU A 6 14.04 -6.45 3.21
C GLU A 6 12.75 -6.17 2.45
N GLU A 7 11.64 -5.99 3.15
CA GLU A 7 10.34 -5.62 2.58
C GLU A 7 10.39 -4.23 1.94
N ALA A 8 10.97 -3.26 2.66
CA ALA A 8 11.19 -1.92 2.12
C ALA A 8 12.02 -1.94 0.84
N ARG A 9 13.05 -2.80 0.77
CA ARG A 9 13.88 -2.96 -0.43
C ARG A 9 13.07 -3.49 -1.61
N VAL A 10 12.23 -4.50 -1.39
CA VAL A 10 11.39 -5.07 -2.46
C VAL A 10 10.35 -4.05 -2.92
N LEU A 11 9.68 -3.38 -1.97
CA LEU A 11 8.72 -2.32 -2.26
C LEU A 11 9.35 -1.20 -3.10
N TYR A 12 10.57 -0.78 -2.73
CA TYR A 12 11.36 0.20 -3.48
C TYR A 12 11.66 -0.26 -4.92
N ILE A 13 12.14 -1.51 -5.10
CA ILE A 13 12.47 -2.04 -6.43
C ILE A 13 11.23 -2.05 -7.32
N ILE A 14 10.11 -2.58 -6.84
CA ILE A 14 8.85 -2.61 -7.59
C ILE A 14 8.40 -1.19 -7.96
N ALA A 15 8.36 -0.28 -6.98
CA ALA A 15 7.92 1.10 -7.19
C ALA A 15 8.84 1.90 -8.14
N SER A 16 10.12 1.51 -8.24
CA SER A 16 11.08 2.16 -9.17
C SER A 16 10.83 1.81 -10.64
N GLU A 17 10.03 0.79 -10.94
CA GLU A 17 9.82 0.28 -12.29
C GLU A 17 8.38 0.49 -12.81
N VAL A 18 7.42 0.85 -11.93
CA VAL A 18 6.02 1.00 -12.34
C VAL A 18 5.81 2.27 -13.15
N THR A 19 4.89 2.20 -14.10
CA THR A 19 4.39 3.34 -14.85
C THR A 19 2.98 3.68 -14.38
N GLY A 20 2.76 4.91 -13.97
CA GLY A 20 1.48 5.36 -13.43
C GLY A 20 1.46 5.49 -11.90
N PRO A 21 0.38 6.05 -11.35
CA PRO A 21 0.29 6.37 -9.94
C PRO A 21 0.49 5.17 -9.02
N ILE A 22 1.03 5.44 -7.83
CA ILE A 22 1.11 4.50 -6.72
C ILE A 22 0.03 4.87 -5.72
N VAL A 23 -0.78 3.89 -5.30
CA VAL A 23 -1.72 4.05 -4.19
C VAL A 23 -1.24 3.23 -3.01
N GLU A 24 -1.17 3.85 -1.86
CA GLU A 24 -0.86 3.24 -0.57
C GLU A 24 -2.08 3.34 0.33
N ILE A 25 -2.52 2.21 0.88
CA ILE A 25 -3.58 2.12 1.87
C ILE A 25 -2.95 1.71 3.20
N GLY A 26 -2.98 2.62 4.18
CA GLY A 26 -2.25 2.47 5.43
C GLY A 26 -0.84 3.04 5.35
N ALA A 27 -0.64 4.20 5.97
CA ALA A 27 0.65 4.91 5.97
C ALA A 27 1.28 4.98 7.36
N TRP A 28 0.46 4.88 8.42
CA TRP A 28 0.91 5.06 9.78
C TRP A 28 1.71 6.36 9.93
N LYS A 29 3.00 6.27 10.26
CA LYS A 29 3.92 7.41 10.41
C LYS A 29 4.78 7.66 9.15
N GLY A 30 4.46 7.05 8.00
CA GLY A 30 5.04 7.36 6.69
C GLY A 30 6.32 6.62 6.31
N ARG A 31 6.66 5.47 6.95
CA ARG A 31 7.88 4.73 6.60
C ARG A 31 7.79 4.10 5.21
N SER A 32 6.70 3.44 4.90
CA SER A 32 6.41 2.89 3.57
C SER A 32 6.25 4.00 2.54
N THR A 33 5.52 5.07 2.88
CA THR A 33 5.38 6.26 2.05
C THR A 33 6.73 6.86 1.66
N ALA A 34 7.68 6.99 2.62
CA ALA A 34 9.03 7.47 2.33
C ALA A 34 9.79 6.52 1.39
N THR A 35 9.64 5.21 1.58
CA THR A 35 10.24 4.20 0.69
C THR A 35 9.73 4.35 -0.74
N LEU A 36 8.42 4.45 -0.91
CA LEU A 36 7.77 4.71 -2.21
C LEU A 36 8.20 6.05 -2.79
N GLY A 37 8.34 7.09 -1.95
CA GLY A 37 8.80 8.42 -2.37
C GLY A 37 10.21 8.41 -2.92
N PHE A 38 11.15 7.73 -2.28
CA PHE A 38 12.51 7.57 -2.81
C PHE A 38 12.51 6.76 -4.11
N ALA A 39 11.68 5.72 -4.21
CA ALA A 39 11.53 4.94 -5.43
C ALA A 39 10.98 5.80 -6.57
N SER A 40 9.92 6.59 -6.33
CA SER A 40 9.34 7.50 -7.30
C SER A 40 10.35 8.53 -7.83
N ARG A 41 11.17 9.11 -6.95
CA ARG A 41 12.22 10.07 -7.36
C ARG A 41 13.27 9.45 -8.27
N ASN A 42 13.55 8.15 -8.11
CA ASN A 42 14.49 7.41 -8.94
C ASN A 42 13.83 6.74 -10.16
N ASN A 43 12.51 6.76 -10.24
CA ASN A 43 11.75 6.23 -11.37
C ASN A 43 11.66 7.30 -12.48
N PRO A 44 12.04 7.01 -13.75
CA PRO A 44 11.95 7.99 -14.85
C PRO A 44 10.54 8.54 -15.09
N ALA A 45 9.50 7.80 -14.71
CA ALA A 45 8.11 8.23 -14.84
C ALA A 45 7.64 9.14 -13.69
N HIS A 46 8.42 9.24 -12.60
CA HIS A 46 8.11 10.03 -11.39
C HIS A 46 6.65 9.88 -10.92
N PRO A 47 6.14 8.65 -10.67
CA PRO A 47 4.75 8.44 -10.31
C PRO A 47 4.35 9.17 -9.03
N LEU A 48 3.20 9.83 -9.03
CA LEU A 48 2.63 10.38 -7.80
C LEU A 48 2.21 9.25 -6.86
N ILE A 49 2.34 9.49 -5.56
CA ILE A 49 1.94 8.59 -4.50
C ILE A 49 0.70 9.15 -3.81
N TYR A 50 -0.39 8.43 -3.91
CA TYR A 50 -1.64 8.71 -3.20
C TYR A 50 -1.69 7.84 -1.95
N THR A 51 -1.50 8.46 -0.80
CA THR A 51 -1.46 7.79 0.49
C THR A 51 -2.78 7.96 1.21
N VAL A 52 -3.46 6.87 1.49
CA VAL A 52 -4.80 6.85 2.10
C VAL A 52 -4.70 6.25 3.50
N ASP A 53 -4.97 7.04 4.52
CA ASP A 53 -4.98 6.62 5.92
C ASP A 53 -5.87 7.57 6.74
N PRO A 54 -6.76 7.10 7.60
CA PRO A 54 -7.48 7.96 8.54
C PRO A 54 -6.56 8.52 9.64
N PHE A 55 -5.34 8.00 9.79
CA PHE A 55 -4.33 8.35 10.80
C PHE A 55 -4.80 8.18 12.25
N THR A 56 -5.73 7.26 12.46
CA THR A 56 -6.29 6.92 13.78
C THR A 56 -5.77 5.58 14.30
N GLY A 57 -4.81 4.99 13.62
CA GLY A 57 -4.27 3.66 13.91
C GLY A 57 -5.22 2.52 13.53
N SER A 58 -4.67 1.31 13.47
CA SER A 58 -5.45 0.08 13.31
C SER A 58 -6.25 -0.24 14.58
N LYS A 59 -7.07 -1.29 14.55
CA LYS A 59 -7.84 -1.75 15.72
C LYS A 59 -6.94 -2.02 16.93
N GLU A 60 -5.83 -2.72 16.71
CA GLU A 60 -4.86 -3.07 17.74
C GLU A 60 -4.23 -1.84 18.39
N HIS A 61 -3.93 -0.82 17.59
CA HIS A 61 -3.38 0.44 18.11
C HIS A 61 -4.42 1.18 18.96
N ARG A 62 -5.70 1.20 18.55
CA ARG A 62 -6.78 1.85 19.30
C ARG A 62 -7.17 1.10 20.57
N GLU A 63 -6.93 -0.21 20.63
CA GLU A 63 -7.08 -0.99 21.87
C GLU A 63 -6.04 -0.59 22.92
N LEU A 64 -4.83 -0.19 22.49
CA LEU A 64 -3.76 0.28 23.37
C LEU A 64 -3.88 1.78 23.67
N ASP A 65 -4.26 2.58 22.68
CA ASP A 65 -4.46 4.02 22.81
C ASP A 65 -5.71 4.43 21.99
N PRO A 66 -6.87 4.62 22.64
CA PRO A 66 -8.10 5.05 21.97
C PRO A 66 -8.03 6.42 21.29
N HIS A 67 -7.02 7.24 21.64
CA HIS A 67 -6.77 8.56 21.07
C HIS A 67 -5.61 8.55 20.05
N CYS A 68 -5.24 7.37 19.58
CA CYS A 68 -4.15 7.21 18.62
C CYS A 68 -4.35 8.15 17.41
N ASN A 69 -3.39 9.02 17.19
CA ASN A 69 -3.34 9.94 16.05
C ASN A 69 -1.90 9.99 15.54
N THR A 70 -1.70 9.61 14.29
CA THR A 70 -0.37 9.55 13.67
C THR A 70 -0.16 10.60 12.58
N TRP A 71 -1.16 11.48 12.37
CA TRP A 71 -1.11 12.49 11.32
C TRP A 71 0.06 13.46 11.46
N ASP A 72 0.29 13.97 12.65
CA ASP A 72 1.37 14.94 12.85
C ASP A 72 2.75 14.31 12.67
N ASP A 73 2.96 13.09 13.19
CA ASP A 73 4.19 12.32 12.96
C ASP A 73 4.39 12.03 11.46
N PHE A 74 3.33 11.61 10.75
CA PHE A 74 3.39 11.38 9.30
C PHE A 74 3.80 12.64 8.56
N ARG A 75 3.10 13.74 8.84
CA ARG A 75 3.34 15.03 8.19
C ARG A 75 4.78 15.51 8.40
N GLU A 76 5.25 15.48 9.65
CA GLU A 76 6.62 15.90 10.00
C GLU A 76 7.66 15.03 9.28
N ASN A 77 7.48 13.71 9.26
CA ASN A 77 8.39 12.79 8.58
C ASN A 77 8.44 13.04 7.06
N ILE A 78 7.29 13.21 6.40
CA ILE A 78 7.24 13.45 4.94
C ILE A 78 7.76 14.84 4.58
N GLU A 79 7.49 15.86 5.42
CA GLU A 79 8.00 17.22 5.25
C GLU A 79 9.52 17.28 5.41
N SER A 80 10.07 16.59 6.41
CA SER A 80 11.53 16.52 6.63
C SER A 80 12.29 15.92 5.46
N LEU A 81 11.63 15.06 4.69
CA LEU A 81 12.16 14.44 3.47
C LEU A 81 11.85 15.25 2.20
N HIS A 82 11.16 16.40 2.33
CA HIS A 82 10.73 17.25 1.23
C HIS A 82 9.91 16.49 0.17
N MET A 83 8.97 15.60 0.59
CA MET A 83 8.26 14.69 -0.32
C MET A 83 6.83 15.13 -0.67
N PHE A 84 6.32 16.26 -0.19
CA PHE A 84 4.98 16.73 -0.54
C PHE A 84 4.83 17.23 -1.99
N ASP A 85 5.91 17.27 -2.75
CA ASP A 85 5.88 17.46 -4.19
C ASP A 85 5.36 16.23 -4.96
N ILE A 86 5.56 15.01 -4.39
CA ILE A 86 5.16 13.74 -4.99
C ILE A 86 4.14 12.94 -4.17
N VAL A 87 4.03 13.18 -2.86
CA VAL A 87 3.08 12.51 -1.96
C VAL A 87 1.80 13.34 -1.82
N ARG A 88 0.66 12.68 -1.95
CA ARG A 88 -0.69 13.26 -1.82
C ARG A 88 -1.45 12.49 -0.73
N PRO A 89 -1.42 12.94 0.52
CA PRO A 89 -2.14 12.27 1.61
C PRO A 89 -3.64 12.54 1.54
N TYR A 90 -4.41 11.50 1.81
CA TYR A 90 -5.85 11.51 1.97
C TYR A 90 -6.18 11.00 3.37
N GLN A 91 -6.53 11.94 4.27
CA GLN A 91 -6.89 11.63 5.66
C GLN A 91 -8.33 11.12 5.72
N MET A 92 -8.54 9.89 5.27
CA MET A 92 -9.85 9.22 5.21
C MET A 92 -9.68 7.71 5.10
N THR A 93 -10.76 6.97 5.23
CA THR A 93 -10.76 5.52 5.01
C THR A 93 -10.57 5.17 3.54
N SER A 94 -10.11 3.94 3.25
CA SER A 94 -9.96 3.45 1.88
C SER A 94 -11.28 3.44 1.11
N LYS A 95 -12.40 3.18 1.80
CA LYS A 95 -13.75 3.21 1.21
C LYS A 95 -14.15 4.61 0.75
N GLU A 96 -13.97 5.61 1.61
CA GLU A 96 -14.24 7.02 1.27
C GLU A 96 -13.32 7.55 0.17
N ALA A 97 -12.04 7.15 0.21
CA ALA A 97 -11.06 7.54 -0.81
C ALA A 97 -11.38 6.92 -2.17
N TYR A 98 -11.82 5.66 -2.22
CA TYR A 98 -12.16 4.99 -3.46
C TYR A 98 -13.19 5.75 -4.29
N GLU A 99 -14.16 6.42 -3.64
CA GLU A 99 -15.18 7.26 -4.27
C GLU A 99 -14.61 8.52 -4.98
N LYS A 100 -13.34 8.87 -4.73
CA LYS A 100 -12.68 10.01 -5.40
C LYS A 100 -12.19 9.72 -6.81
N HIS A 101 -12.27 8.45 -7.28
CA HIS A 101 -11.93 8.02 -8.65
C HIS A 101 -10.46 8.31 -9.04
N PHE A 102 -9.55 7.50 -8.55
CA PHE A 102 -8.10 7.65 -8.81
C PHE A 102 -7.66 7.20 -10.21
N GLY A 103 -8.55 6.59 -10.99
CA GLY A 103 -8.21 6.12 -12.34
C GLY A 103 -7.30 4.87 -12.33
N ALA A 104 -6.49 4.75 -13.37
CA ALA A 104 -5.57 3.62 -13.53
C ALA A 104 -4.39 3.71 -12.54
N ILE A 105 -4.05 2.60 -11.90
CA ILE A 105 -3.02 2.48 -10.86
C ILE A 105 -1.86 1.63 -11.40
N GLY A 106 -0.63 2.13 -11.26
CA GLY A 106 0.58 1.37 -11.59
C GLY A 106 0.96 0.39 -10.49
N MET A 107 0.79 0.81 -9.23
CA MET A 107 1.06 -0.02 -8.06
C MET A 107 0.07 0.29 -6.94
N LEU A 108 -0.44 -0.77 -6.31
CA LEU A 108 -1.26 -0.71 -5.09
C LEU A 108 -0.48 -1.36 -3.95
N PHE A 109 -0.32 -0.66 -2.83
CA PHE A 109 0.22 -1.21 -1.60
C PHE A 109 -0.87 -1.21 -0.53
N ILE A 110 -1.20 -2.39 0.03
CA ILE A 110 -2.23 -2.59 1.04
C ILE A 110 -1.56 -2.95 2.36
N ASP A 111 -1.63 -2.04 3.33
CA ASP A 111 -1.01 -2.14 4.67
C ASP A 111 -1.89 -1.46 5.74
N GLY A 112 -3.22 -1.50 5.58
CA GLY A 112 -4.15 -0.77 6.44
C GLY A 112 -4.75 -1.61 7.56
N SER A 113 -5.71 -2.45 7.24
CA SER A 113 -6.42 -3.32 8.17
C SER A 113 -5.98 -4.78 8.00
N HIS A 114 -6.05 -5.56 9.09
CA HIS A 114 -5.80 -7.01 9.03
C HIS A 114 -7.11 -7.82 9.02
N GLU A 115 -8.27 -7.14 9.10
CA GLU A 115 -9.58 -7.78 9.03
C GLU A 115 -9.90 -8.19 7.59
N TYR A 116 -10.36 -9.43 7.41
CA TYR A 116 -10.60 -10.02 6.10
C TYR A 116 -11.49 -9.17 5.18
N GLU A 117 -12.59 -8.62 5.71
CA GLU A 117 -13.55 -7.87 4.88
C GLU A 117 -12.97 -6.53 4.40
N ASP A 118 -12.09 -5.90 5.18
CA ASP A 118 -11.43 -4.66 4.78
C ASP A 118 -10.34 -4.94 3.74
N VAL A 119 -9.47 -5.92 3.99
CA VAL A 119 -8.43 -6.33 3.03
C VAL A 119 -9.04 -6.79 1.72
N LYS A 120 -10.14 -7.56 1.80
CA LYS A 120 -10.89 -8.00 0.61
C LYS A 120 -11.49 -6.83 -0.16
N TYR A 121 -12.06 -5.86 0.55
CA TYR A 121 -12.58 -4.64 -0.08
C TYR A 121 -11.47 -3.91 -0.84
N ASP A 122 -10.34 -3.67 -0.19
CA ASP A 122 -9.21 -2.96 -0.79
C ASP A 122 -8.65 -3.73 -1.98
N PHE A 123 -8.46 -5.04 -1.84
CA PHE A 123 -7.96 -5.87 -2.93
C PHE A 123 -8.91 -5.89 -4.15
N VAL A 124 -10.22 -6.05 -3.94
CA VAL A 124 -11.20 -6.16 -5.02
C VAL A 124 -11.42 -4.81 -5.70
N HIS A 125 -11.65 -3.76 -4.93
CA HIS A 125 -12.01 -2.46 -5.49
C HIS A 125 -10.78 -1.73 -6.04
N TRP A 126 -9.77 -1.49 -5.22
CA TRP A 126 -8.55 -0.81 -5.67
C TRP A 126 -7.73 -1.66 -6.63
N GLY A 127 -7.63 -2.97 -6.38
CA GLY A 127 -6.92 -3.90 -7.25
C GLY A 127 -7.53 -4.02 -8.65
N SER A 128 -8.83 -3.75 -8.82
CA SER A 128 -9.47 -3.71 -10.15
C SER A 128 -8.92 -2.59 -11.04
N ASN A 129 -8.41 -1.51 -10.45
CA ASN A 129 -7.84 -0.36 -11.15
C ASN A 129 -6.34 -0.52 -11.48
N VAL A 130 -5.70 -1.58 -10.96
CA VAL A 130 -4.29 -1.85 -11.28
C VAL A 130 -4.17 -2.34 -12.70
N VAL A 131 -3.35 -1.64 -13.48
CA VAL A 131 -3.17 -1.93 -14.91
C VAL A 131 -2.44 -3.25 -15.13
N LYS A 132 -2.59 -3.82 -16.33
CA LYS A 132 -1.77 -4.95 -16.76
C LYS A 132 -0.27 -4.57 -16.69
N GLY A 133 0.54 -5.44 -16.11
CA GLY A 133 1.95 -5.20 -15.82
C GLY A 133 2.20 -4.49 -14.48
N GLY A 134 1.16 -3.92 -13.87
CA GLY A 134 1.23 -3.29 -12.56
C GLY A 134 1.31 -4.30 -11.41
N TRP A 135 1.42 -3.78 -10.19
CA TRP A 135 1.65 -4.57 -9.01
C TRP A 135 0.64 -4.29 -7.90
N ILE A 136 0.26 -5.34 -7.18
CA ILE A 136 -0.43 -5.27 -5.90
C ILE A 136 0.51 -5.88 -4.86
N CYS A 137 0.85 -5.13 -3.81
CA CYS A 137 1.65 -5.61 -2.71
C CYS A 137 0.79 -5.59 -1.45
N MET A 138 0.62 -6.73 -0.79
CA MET A 138 -0.05 -6.82 0.51
C MET A 138 0.98 -7.04 1.61
N HIS A 139 0.88 -6.28 2.68
CA HIS A 139 1.65 -6.48 3.91
C HIS A 139 0.92 -7.41 4.88
N ASP A 140 1.61 -7.82 5.94
CA ASP A 140 1.07 -8.70 6.98
C ASP A 140 0.46 -10.00 6.43
N TYR A 141 1.10 -10.57 5.39
CA TYR A 141 0.62 -11.75 4.67
C TYR A 141 0.33 -12.95 5.59
N TYR A 142 1.04 -13.10 6.69
CA TYR A 142 0.82 -14.20 7.63
C TYR A 142 -0.36 -13.97 8.58
N TRP A 143 -0.96 -12.80 8.62
CA TRP A 143 -2.20 -12.56 9.34
C TRP A 143 -3.39 -13.18 8.61
N SER A 144 -4.41 -13.57 9.38
CA SER A 144 -5.55 -14.35 8.85
C SER A 144 -6.29 -13.67 7.71
N GLY A 145 -6.50 -12.36 7.77
CA GLY A 145 -7.22 -11.59 6.75
C GLY A 145 -6.48 -11.55 5.42
N PRO A 146 -5.25 -10.98 5.35
CA PRO A 146 -4.46 -10.95 4.12
C PRO A 146 -4.19 -12.34 3.53
N ASN A 147 -3.86 -13.33 4.37
CA ASN A 147 -3.62 -14.70 3.93
C ASN A 147 -4.85 -15.34 3.28
N ARG A 148 -6.03 -15.11 3.87
CA ARG A 148 -7.29 -15.61 3.32
C ARG A 148 -7.62 -14.95 1.99
N VAL A 149 -7.44 -13.64 1.86
CA VAL A 149 -7.62 -12.93 0.58
C VAL A 149 -6.71 -13.48 -0.49
N ALA A 150 -5.41 -13.69 -0.18
CA ALA A 150 -4.46 -14.26 -1.12
C ALA A 150 -4.87 -15.66 -1.59
N LYS A 151 -5.31 -16.53 -0.68
CA LYS A 151 -5.76 -17.89 -1.02
C LYS A 151 -7.03 -17.91 -1.86
N GLU A 152 -8.00 -17.07 -1.55
CA GLU A 152 -9.31 -17.09 -2.21
C GLU A 152 -9.31 -16.35 -3.55
N LEU A 153 -8.53 -15.26 -3.69
CA LEU A 153 -8.66 -14.37 -4.82
C LEU A 153 -7.43 -14.33 -5.75
N VAL A 154 -6.28 -14.83 -5.29
CA VAL A 154 -5.01 -14.70 -6.04
C VAL A 154 -4.47 -16.03 -6.53
N MET A 155 -4.35 -17.05 -5.66
CA MET A 155 -3.50 -18.23 -5.93
C MET A 155 -3.86 -19.00 -7.21
N ASP A 156 -5.14 -19.18 -7.50
CA ASP A 156 -5.62 -19.91 -8.69
C ASP A 156 -6.22 -18.97 -9.76
N ASN A 157 -5.95 -17.68 -9.66
CA ASN A 157 -6.52 -16.68 -10.57
C ASN A 157 -5.52 -16.33 -11.67
N PRO A 158 -5.83 -16.65 -12.96
CA PRO A 158 -4.93 -16.40 -14.08
C PRO A 158 -4.63 -14.91 -14.35
N ARG A 159 -5.38 -14.00 -13.71
CA ARG A 159 -5.10 -12.56 -13.76
C ARG A 159 -3.80 -12.20 -13.05
N TYR A 160 -3.35 -13.03 -12.12
CA TYR A 160 -2.24 -12.71 -11.24
C TYR A 160 -1.07 -13.68 -11.41
N ARG A 161 0.12 -13.15 -11.28
CA ARG A 161 1.35 -13.91 -11.13
C ARG A 161 1.96 -13.60 -9.77
N VAL A 162 2.18 -14.63 -8.98
CA VAL A 162 2.86 -14.53 -7.70
C VAL A 162 4.32 -14.93 -7.89
N PRO A 163 5.30 -14.10 -7.50
CA PRO A 163 6.70 -14.50 -7.48
C PRO A 163 6.93 -15.71 -6.58
N PRO A 164 7.99 -16.51 -6.83
CA PRO A 164 8.21 -17.79 -6.12
C PRO A 164 8.59 -17.64 -4.64
N ALA A 165 8.76 -16.41 -4.15
CA ALA A 165 9.13 -16.14 -2.76
C ALA A 165 8.34 -14.95 -2.21
N THR A 166 7.98 -15.01 -0.93
CA THR A 166 7.61 -13.85 -0.11
C THR A 166 8.87 -13.22 0.47
N TRP A 167 8.80 -11.95 0.83
CA TRP A 167 9.90 -11.24 1.50
C TRP A 167 9.40 -10.74 2.86
N GLY A 168 9.68 -11.52 3.91
CA GLY A 168 9.07 -11.28 5.21
C GLY A 168 7.55 -11.43 5.14
N ASP A 169 6.84 -10.44 5.63
CA ASP A 169 5.37 -10.37 5.59
C ASP A 169 4.83 -9.67 4.31
N LEU A 170 5.71 -9.27 3.38
CA LEU A 170 5.31 -8.67 2.11
C LEU A 170 4.98 -9.73 1.06
N PHE A 171 3.79 -9.63 0.47
CA PHE A 171 3.27 -10.50 -0.58
C PHE A 171 3.02 -9.72 -1.87
N PRO A 172 3.98 -9.68 -2.81
CA PRO A 172 3.82 -9.00 -4.09
C PRO A 172 3.09 -9.88 -5.11
N ILE A 173 2.23 -9.24 -5.90
CA ILE A 173 1.37 -9.84 -6.90
C ILE A 173 1.48 -9.01 -8.18
N GLN A 174 1.84 -9.61 -9.31
CA GLN A 174 1.83 -8.92 -10.59
C GLN A 174 0.50 -9.16 -11.32
N VAL A 175 -0.10 -8.10 -11.82
CA VAL A 175 -1.29 -8.16 -12.69
C VAL A 175 -0.84 -8.48 -14.12
N VAL A 176 -1.25 -9.64 -14.67
CA VAL A 176 -0.78 -10.11 -16.01
C VAL A 176 -1.85 -10.10 -17.09
N SER A 177 -3.12 -9.93 -16.72
CA SER A 177 -4.23 -9.83 -17.67
C SER A 177 -5.34 -8.90 -17.22
#